data_067b470a8455535d3ea99be0edb0e6b1
#
_entry.id   067b470a8455535d3ea99be0edb0e6b1
#
_cell.length_a   1.000
_cell.length_b   1.000
_cell.length_c   1.000
_cell.angle_alpha   90.00
_cell.angle_beta   90.00
_cell.angle_gamma   90.00
#
_symmetry.space_group_name_H-M   'P 1'
#
loop_
_entity.id
_entity.type
_entity.pdbx_description
1 polymer ?
#
loop_
_entity_poly.entity_id
_entity_poly.type
_entity_poly.pdbx_seq_one_letter_code
_entity_poly.pdbx_strand_id
1 'polypeptide(L)'
;MKRDVQGTWTIRVDGDLRHVYYTYRLERSGKTVESQDPYSVAVGVNGQRSMVLDLKETDPENFKEDHGPVFSNRTDLVICEISVLDSTADGSSGVKYPGKYLGLAEKGTKNKEGEATGLDYLKSLGITHVQIMPMYDFASIDEAAPKKREYNWGYDPLNYNVPEGSFSTDPFHGEVRIREMKEMIAAFHREGIGVIMDVVYNHTYDLDSCLQKCEPDYYYRMNGTRYSNASACGNEIASEQPMMRKYIVESVCYWAREYHVDGFRFDLMGVLDIDTMNEISRRLKEINPYIILYGEGWTGGTSTMPEFRRAMKRNARMLDGIGMFSDDIRDMVRGHVFYNKDCGYVSGKEKMKVAVR
;
A
#
# COMPACT_ATOMS: atom_id res chain seq x y z
N MET A 1 30.75 7.71 3.92
CA MET A 1 30.61 6.26 3.73
C MET A 1 31.79 5.71 2.96
N LYS A 2 32.11 4.43 3.14
CA LYS A 2 33.15 3.72 2.37
C LYS A 2 32.46 2.75 1.39
N ARG A 3 33.01 2.67 0.17
CA ARG A 3 32.54 1.69 -0.81
C ARG A 3 32.92 0.28 -0.35
N ASP A 4 31.99 -0.66 -0.45
CA ASP A 4 32.11 -2.03 0.00
C ASP A 4 31.75 -3.00 -1.14
N VAL A 5 31.61 -4.30 -0.82
CA VAL A 5 31.33 -5.36 -1.80
C VAL A 5 30.04 -5.08 -2.57
N GLN A 6 30.02 -5.53 -3.83
CA GLN A 6 28.84 -5.45 -4.71
C GLN A 6 28.26 -4.03 -4.89
N GLY A 7 29.08 -2.98 -4.69
CA GLY A 7 28.65 -1.61 -4.89
C GLY A 7 27.92 -0.97 -3.69
N THR A 8 27.85 -1.65 -2.57
CA THR A 8 27.31 -1.09 -1.32
C THR A 8 28.21 0.00 -0.75
N TRP A 9 27.63 0.86 0.06
CA TRP A 9 28.33 1.92 0.80
C TRP A 9 28.00 1.78 2.27
N THR A 10 29.02 1.68 3.09
CA THR A 10 28.89 1.44 4.53
C THR A 10 29.48 2.58 5.35
N ILE A 11 28.85 2.86 6.48
CA ILE A 11 29.37 3.72 7.54
C ILE A 11 28.91 3.15 8.89
N ARG A 12 29.81 3.18 9.85
CA ARG A 12 29.46 2.90 11.25
C ARG A 12 29.49 4.22 12.02
N VAL A 13 28.43 4.45 12.78
CA VAL A 13 28.30 5.58 13.70
C VAL A 13 28.15 4.99 15.09
N ASP A 14 29.01 5.37 16.04
CA ASP A 14 28.98 4.85 17.39
C ASP A 14 27.96 5.62 18.25
N GLY A 15 27.38 4.95 19.23
CA GLY A 15 26.39 5.49 20.17
C GLY A 15 24.99 4.89 19.98
N ASP A 16 24.09 5.23 20.89
CA ASP A 16 22.66 4.94 20.76
C ASP A 16 22.01 6.03 19.91
N LEU A 17 21.63 5.66 18.69
CA LEU A 17 21.02 6.57 17.72
C LEU A 17 19.51 6.40 17.57
N ARG A 18 18.86 5.63 18.44
CA ARG A 18 17.40 5.46 18.40
C ARG A 18 16.72 6.82 18.44
N HIS A 19 15.69 6.97 17.60
CA HIS A 19 14.91 8.19 17.40
C HIS A 19 15.70 9.37 16.79
N VAL A 20 16.94 9.15 16.33
CA VAL A 20 17.69 10.17 15.60
C VAL A 20 17.24 10.18 14.14
N TYR A 21 16.95 11.36 13.64
CA TYR A 21 16.62 11.57 12.22
C TYR A 21 17.88 11.74 11.39
N TYR A 22 17.85 11.20 10.17
CA TYR A 22 18.96 11.29 9.23
C TYR A 22 18.47 11.45 7.79
N THR A 23 19.38 11.93 6.93
CA THR A 23 19.25 11.94 5.48
C THR A 23 20.57 11.50 4.86
N TYR A 24 20.53 11.12 3.59
CA TYR A 24 21.74 10.91 2.79
C TYR A 24 22.02 12.14 1.96
N ARG A 25 23.28 12.58 2.01
CA ARG A 25 23.83 13.57 1.10
C ARG A 25 24.60 12.84 0.01
N LEU A 26 24.08 12.96 -1.22
CA LEU A 26 24.61 12.31 -2.41
C LEU A 26 25.30 13.34 -3.29
N GLU A 27 26.55 13.07 -3.67
CA GLU A 27 27.32 13.93 -4.57
C GLU A 27 27.58 13.18 -5.87
N ARG A 28 27.13 13.75 -7.00
CA ARG A 28 27.28 13.16 -8.33
C ARG A 28 27.56 14.27 -9.36
N SER A 29 28.64 14.12 -10.12
CA SER A 29 29.02 15.07 -11.19
C SER A 29 29.01 16.54 -10.73
N GLY A 30 29.48 16.81 -9.50
CA GLY A 30 29.55 18.17 -8.94
C GLY A 30 28.21 18.72 -8.43
N LYS A 31 27.12 17.94 -8.51
CA LYS A 31 25.83 18.28 -7.91
C LYS A 31 25.64 17.52 -6.61
N THR A 32 25.11 18.19 -5.60
CA THR A 32 24.76 17.60 -4.32
C THR A 32 23.24 17.58 -4.19
N VAL A 33 22.68 16.43 -3.84
CA VAL A 33 21.27 16.26 -3.48
C VAL A 33 21.15 15.65 -2.10
N GLU A 34 20.10 16.00 -1.38
CA GLU A 34 19.74 15.39 -0.10
C GLU A 34 18.50 14.52 -0.29
N SER A 35 18.53 13.34 0.30
CA SER A 35 17.46 12.36 0.18
C SER A 35 17.23 11.63 1.49
N GLN A 36 15.98 11.30 1.78
CA GLN A 36 15.66 10.25 2.75
C GLN A 36 16.14 8.89 2.21
N ASP A 37 16.26 7.93 3.11
CA ASP A 37 16.63 6.57 2.79
C ASP A 37 15.46 5.86 2.10
N PRO A 38 15.63 5.32 0.88
CA PRO A 38 14.57 4.54 0.22
C PRO A 38 14.11 3.32 1.03
N TYR A 39 15.00 2.76 1.85
CA TYR A 39 14.70 1.61 2.72
C TYR A 39 14.28 2.00 4.13
N SER A 40 13.99 3.26 4.38
CA SER A 40 13.53 3.73 5.69
C SER A 40 12.24 3.02 6.08
N VAL A 41 12.17 2.55 7.31
CA VAL A 41 10.98 1.95 7.93
C VAL A 41 10.30 2.90 8.92
N ALA A 42 10.94 4.03 9.21
CA ALA A 42 10.44 5.09 10.06
C ALA A 42 10.91 6.45 9.54
N VAL A 43 10.02 7.43 9.57
CA VAL A 43 10.29 8.81 9.13
C VAL A 43 9.69 9.81 10.12
N GLY A 44 10.17 11.03 10.05
CA GLY A 44 9.54 12.17 10.72
C GLY A 44 8.31 12.67 9.99
N VAL A 45 7.70 13.71 10.53
CA VAL A 45 6.55 14.38 9.95
C VAL A 45 6.78 14.75 8.49
N ASN A 46 5.75 14.53 7.64
CA ASN A 46 5.78 14.75 6.20
C ASN A 46 6.84 13.93 5.44
N GLY A 47 7.32 12.82 6.01
CA GLY A 47 8.18 11.87 5.31
C GLY A 47 9.57 12.37 4.89
N GLN A 48 10.00 13.58 5.34
CA GLN A 48 11.19 14.26 4.82
C GLN A 48 12.52 13.71 5.31
N ARG A 49 12.53 13.04 6.44
CA ARG A 49 13.74 12.49 7.08
C ARG A 49 13.49 11.10 7.59
N SER A 50 14.43 10.21 7.31
CA SER A 50 14.43 8.86 7.87
C SER A 50 14.76 8.90 9.36
N MET A 51 14.28 7.92 10.12
CA MET A 51 14.53 7.80 11.55
C MET A 51 15.16 6.45 11.87
N VAL A 52 16.15 6.44 12.76
CA VAL A 52 16.70 5.21 13.32
C VAL A 52 15.75 4.69 14.40
N LEU A 53 15.25 3.48 14.21
CA LEU A 53 14.27 2.88 15.13
C LEU A 53 14.56 1.39 15.33
N ASP A 54 14.40 0.92 16.56
CA ASP A 54 14.22 -0.51 16.83
C ASP A 54 12.70 -0.82 16.73
N LEU A 55 12.30 -1.51 15.66
CA LEU A 55 10.88 -1.81 15.40
C LEU A 55 10.19 -2.57 16.54
N LYS A 56 10.96 -3.33 17.35
CA LYS A 56 10.41 -4.05 18.52
C LYS A 56 9.84 -3.10 19.59
N GLU A 57 10.29 -1.86 19.65
CA GLU A 57 9.75 -0.85 20.56
C GLU A 57 8.34 -0.41 20.18
N THR A 58 7.89 -0.75 18.96
CA THR A 58 6.56 -0.41 18.43
C THR A 58 5.56 -1.56 18.50
N ASP A 59 5.99 -2.74 18.95
CA ASP A 59 5.11 -3.89 19.03
C ASP A 59 4.06 -3.69 20.15
N PRO A 60 2.77 -3.86 19.85
CA PRO A 60 1.74 -3.98 20.87
C PRO A 60 1.97 -5.20 21.76
N GLU A 61 1.28 -5.24 22.89
CA GLU A 61 1.32 -6.42 23.79
C GLU A 61 0.88 -7.68 23.04
N ASN A 62 1.67 -8.75 23.19
CA ASN A 62 1.47 -10.06 22.54
C ASN A 62 1.47 -10.02 21.00
N PHE A 63 2.05 -8.99 20.38
CA PHE A 63 2.04 -8.85 18.92
C PHE A 63 2.77 -9.99 18.19
N LYS A 64 3.71 -10.66 18.85
CA LYS A 64 4.44 -11.81 18.26
C LYS A 64 3.55 -13.02 18.02
N GLU A 65 2.49 -13.18 18.79
CA GLU A 65 1.50 -14.24 18.64
C GLU A 65 0.33 -13.82 17.72
N ASP A 66 0.32 -12.57 17.29
CA ASP A 66 -0.73 -12.04 16.41
C ASP A 66 -0.68 -12.69 15.03
N HIS A 67 -1.83 -13.08 14.54
CA HIS A 67 -2.03 -13.61 13.19
C HIS A 67 -3.47 -13.42 12.74
N GLY A 68 -3.65 -13.22 11.44
CA GLY A 68 -4.98 -13.14 10.83
C GLY A 68 -5.67 -14.51 10.72
N PRO A 69 -6.94 -14.51 10.30
CA PRO A 69 -7.71 -15.72 10.07
C PRO A 69 -7.17 -16.50 8.86
N VAL A 70 -7.27 -17.82 8.92
CA VAL A 70 -6.84 -18.69 7.83
C VAL A 70 -8.04 -19.22 7.04
N PHE A 71 -8.04 -18.97 5.73
CA PHE A 71 -9.02 -19.51 4.80
C PHE A 71 -8.32 -20.40 3.77
N SER A 72 -8.68 -21.68 3.74
CA SER A 72 -8.11 -22.64 2.79
C SER A 72 -8.66 -22.46 1.37
N ASN A 73 -9.89 -21.97 1.26
CA ASN A 73 -10.57 -21.73 -0.01
C ASN A 73 -10.74 -20.22 -0.24
N ARG A 74 -10.14 -19.72 -1.31
CA ARG A 74 -10.20 -18.29 -1.66
C ARG A 74 -11.58 -17.81 -2.10
N THR A 75 -12.48 -18.71 -2.50
CA THR A 75 -13.85 -18.36 -2.86
C THR A 75 -14.75 -18.10 -1.64
N ASP A 76 -14.27 -18.42 -0.44
CA ASP A 76 -14.99 -18.14 0.82
C ASP A 76 -14.71 -16.73 1.37
N LEU A 77 -13.84 -15.98 0.70
CA LEU A 77 -13.45 -14.64 1.13
C LEU A 77 -14.55 -13.62 0.79
N VAL A 78 -14.92 -12.82 1.78
CA VAL A 78 -15.77 -11.64 1.63
C VAL A 78 -14.95 -10.44 2.04
N ILE A 79 -14.53 -9.63 1.07
CA ILE A 79 -13.61 -8.52 1.25
C ILE A 79 -14.38 -7.20 1.19
N CYS A 80 -14.20 -6.33 2.18
CA CYS A 80 -14.74 -4.99 2.21
C CYS A 80 -13.62 -3.97 2.08
N GLU A 81 -13.67 -3.11 1.05
CA GLU A 81 -12.75 -2.00 0.91
C GLU A 81 -13.14 -0.86 1.85
N ILE A 82 -12.15 -0.34 2.59
CA ILE A 82 -12.33 0.76 3.53
C ILE A 82 -11.16 1.75 3.43
N SER A 83 -11.43 3.00 3.85
CA SER A 83 -10.40 4.02 4.12
C SER A 83 -10.23 4.20 5.62
N VAL A 84 -9.00 4.37 6.10
CA VAL A 84 -8.75 4.68 7.53
C VAL A 84 -9.48 5.96 7.93
N LEU A 85 -9.42 6.99 7.09
CA LEU A 85 -10.08 8.28 7.36
C LEU A 85 -11.60 8.12 7.37
N ASP A 86 -12.18 7.62 6.26
CA ASP A 86 -13.63 7.71 6.04
C ASP A 86 -14.42 6.79 6.97
N SER A 87 -13.84 5.67 7.39
CA SER A 87 -14.54 4.67 8.20
C SER A 87 -14.98 5.18 9.58
N THR A 88 -14.30 6.20 10.11
CA THR A 88 -14.58 6.71 11.47
C THR A 88 -14.62 8.23 11.56
N ALA A 89 -14.39 8.95 10.47
CA ALA A 89 -14.21 10.39 10.43
C ALA A 89 -15.46 11.21 10.77
N ASP A 90 -16.66 10.65 10.60
CA ASP A 90 -17.91 11.34 10.91
C ASP A 90 -18.04 11.55 12.43
N GLY A 91 -18.49 12.74 12.83
CA GLY A 91 -18.68 13.10 14.25
C GLY A 91 -19.73 12.26 14.98
N SER A 92 -20.57 11.49 14.25
CA SER A 92 -21.52 10.55 14.82
C SER A 92 -20.93 9.16 15.05
N SER A 93 -19.69 8.88 14.61
CA SER A 93 -19.06 7.56 14.74
C SER A 93 -18.89 7.09 16.18
N GLY A 94 -18.85 8.01 17.14
CA GLY A 94 -18.68 7.69 18.55
C GLY A 94 -17.26 7.22 18.94
N VAL A 95 -16.30 7.24 18.00
CA VAL A 95 -14.91 6.88 18.29
C VAL A 95 -14.17 8.06 18.93
N LYS A 96 -13.16 7.72 19.73
CA LYS A 96 -12.31 8.72 20.39
C LYS A 96 -11.30 9.35 19.41
N TYR A 97 -10.83 8.55 18.44
CA TYR A 97 -9.81 8.96 17.47
C TYR A 97 -10.36 8.89 16.03
N PRO A 98 -11.28 9.79 15.63
CA PRO A 98 -11.91 9.72 14.32
C PRO A 98 -10.89 9.93 13.18
N GLY A 99 -10.95 9.04 12.17
CA GLY A 99 -10.07 9.07 11.00
C GLY A 99 -8.63 8.68 11.29
N LYS A 100 -8.36 7.95 12.37
CA LYS A 100 -7.04 7.49 12.79
C LYS A 100 -6.98 5.96 12.86
N TYR A 101 -5.77 5.37 12.84
CA TYR A 101 -5.57 3.93 13.06
C TYR A 101 -6.26 3.46 14.34
N LEU A 102 -6.06 4.18 15.45
CA LEU A 102 -6.68 3.82 16.72
C LEU A 102 -8.21 3.90 16.68
N GLY A 103 -8.80 4.81 15.88
CA GLY A 103 -10.25 4.86 15.72
C GLY A 103 -10.85 3.59 15.12
N LEU A 104 -10.11 2.95 14.20
CA LEU A 104 -10.49 1.64 13.64
C LEU A 104 -10.21 0.47 14.59
N ALA A 105 -9.36 0.66 15.60
CA ALA A 105 -9.08 -0.33 16.62
C ALA A 105 -10.09 -0.33 17.79
N GLU A 106 -10.90 0.73 17.90
CA GLU A 106 -11.85 0.91 19.01
C GLU A 106 -13.02 -0.05 18.93
N LYS A 107 -13.40 -0.62 20.06
CA LYS A 107 -14.56 -1.51 20.22
C LYS A 107 -15.68 -0.86 21.02
N GLY A 108 -16.90 -1.33 20.83
CA GLY A 108 -18.07 -0.86 21.57
C GLY A 108 -18.57 0.51 21.12
N THR A 109 -18.06 1.03 20.00
CA THR A 109 -18.44 2.35 19.47
C THR A 109 -19.84 2.31 18.85
N LYS A 110 -20.61 3.39 19.06
CA LYS A 110 -21.99 3.50 18.59
C LYS A 110 -22.28 4.90 18.14
N ASN A 111 -23.17 5.03 17.17
CA ASN A 111 -23.77 6.30 16.79
C ASN A 111 -24.82 6.76 17.83
N LYS A 112 -25.44 7.92 17.59
CA LYS A 112 -26.45 8.51 18.50
C LYS A 112 -27.72 7.67 18.58
N GLU A 113 -28.02 6.88 17.57
CA GLU A 113 -29.14 5.95 17.48
C GLU A 113 -28.85 4.63 18.20
N GLY A 114 -27.62 4.41 18.67
CA GLY A 114 -27.19 3.19 19.38
C GLY A 114 -26.71 2.07 18.46
N GLU A 115 -26.57 2.34 17.16
CA GLU A 115 -26.08 1.36 16.18
C GLU A 115 -24.55 1.27 16.26
N ALA A 116 -24.03 0.06 16.01
CA ALA A 116 -22.58 -0.19 15.98
C ALA A 116 -21.89 0.60 14.87
N THR A 117 -20.69 1.11 15.16
CA THR A 117 -19.83 1.85 14.23
C THR A 117 -18.43 1.23 14.19
N GLY A 118 -17.56 1.71 13.29
CA GLY A 118 -16.16 1.30 13.22
C GLY A 118 -15.99 -0.21 13.12
N LEU A 119 -15.10 -0.77 13.95
CA LEU A 119 -14.74 -2.19 13.94
C LEU A 119 -15.96 -3.12 14.18
N ASP A 120 -16.82 -2.79 15.14
CA ASP A 120 -17.98 -3.61 15.47
C ASP A 120 -19.02 -3.62 14.33
N TYR A 121 -19.17 -2.51 13.62
CA TYR A 121 -20.00 -2.46 12.41
C TYR A 121 -19.43 -3.37 11.32
N LEU A 122 -18.14 -3.26 11.01
CA LEU A 122 -17.48 -4.09 10.01
C LEU A 122 -17.63 -5.58 10.33
N LYS A 123 -17.44 -5.95 11.61
CA LYS A 123 -17.68 -7.33 12.08
C LYS A 123 -19.11 -7.79 11.84
N SER A 124 -20.08 -6.91 12.07
CA SER A 124 -21.51 -7.24 11.89
C SER A 124 -21.90 -7.52 10.44
N LEU A 125 -21.10 -7.07 9.48
CA LEU A 125 -21.31 -7.35 8.04
C LEU A 125 -20.98 -8.80 7.65
N GLY A 126 -20.34 -9.57 8.53
CA GLY A 126 -19.92 -10.96 8.25
C GLY A 126 -18.79 -11.05 7.22
N ILE A 127 -18.01 -9.98 7.06
CA ILE A 127 -16.84 -9.96 6.18
C ILE A 127 -15.69 -10.80 6.77
N THR A 128 -14.86 -11.34 5.92
CA THR A 128 -13.66 -12.09 6.32
C THR A 128 -12.41 -11.23 6.34
N HIS A 129 -12.36 -10.21 5.50
CA HIS A 129 -11.21 -9.31 5.38
C HIS A 129 -11.66 -7.88 5.11
N VAL A 130 -10.84 -6.95 5.59
CA VAL A 130 -10.85 -5.57 5.10
C VAL A 130 -9.70 -5.37 4.12
N GLN A 131 -9.99 -4.74 2.97
CA GLN A 131 -8.97 -4.15 2.11
C GLN A 131 -8.86 -2.68 2.49
N ILE A 132 -7.73 -2.28 3.06
CA ILE A 132 -7.52 -0.89 3.47
C ILE A 132 -6.84 -0.14 2.33
N MET A 133 -7.47 0.94 1.84
CA MET A 133 -6.90 1.88 0.88
C MET A 133 -5.50 2.31 1.33
N PRO A 134 -4.63 2.82 0.43
CA PRO A 134 -3.22 3.01 0.74
C PRO A 134 -2.99 3.66 2.11
N MET A 135 -2.23 2.98 2.96
CA MET A 135 -1.95 3.39 4.34
C MET A 135 -0.46 3.49 4.66
N TYR A 136 0.40 3.42 3.64
CA TYR A 136 1.78 3.85 3.75
C TYR A 136 1.92 5.33 3.36
N ASP A 137 3.04 5.92 3.71
CA ASP A 137 3.33 7.36 3.63
C ASP A 137 3.11 7.91 2.21
N PHE A 138 2.22 8.89 2.10
CA PHE A 138 1.83 9.57 0.85
C PHE A 138 2.02 11.10 0.96
N ALA A 139 2.10 11.78 -0.18
CA ALA A 139 2.69 13.13 -0.24
C ALA A 139 1.71 14.28 -0.04
N SER A 140 0.45 14.14 -0.45
CA SER A 140 -0.45 15.30 -0.63
C SER A 140 -1.14 15.79 0.64
N ILE A 141 -0.77 15.27 1.82
CA ILE A 141 -1.28 15.73 3.12
C ILE A 141 -0.15 16.37 3.91
N ASP A 142 -0.39 17.56 4.46
CA ASP A 142 0.51 18.14 5.45
C ASP A 142 0.18 17.57 6.84
N GLU A 143 0.94 16.57 7.26
CA GLU A 143 0.78 15.92 8.56
C GLU A 143 0.94 16.88 9.76
N ALA A 144 1.69 17.99 9.57
CA ALA A 144 1.94 19.00 10.59
C ALA A 144 0.79 19.98 10.78
N ALA A 145 -0.12 20.08 9.82
CA ALA A 145 -1.20 21.05 9.80
C ALA A 145 -2.60 20.42 9.86
N PRO A 146 -3.03 19.85 10.99
CA PRO A 146 -4.30 19.14 11.09
C PRO A 146 -5.55 20.04 10.96
N LYS A 147 -5.43 21.21 10.34
CA LYS A 147 -6.46 22.28 10.35
C LYS A 147 -7.70 22.01 9.51
N LYS A 148 -7.64 21.11 8.55
CA LYS A 148 -8.80 20.60 7.79
C LYS A 148 -8.54 19.16 7.42
N ARG A 149 -9.57 18.33 7.39
CA ARG A 149 -9.55 17.03 6.74
C ARG A 149 -9.31 17.28 5.26
N GLU A 150 -8.04 17.19 4.84
CA GLU A 150 -7.71 17.10 3.44
C GLU A 150 -8.05 15.69 3.01
N TYR A 151 -8.88 15.58 1.98
CA TYR A 151 -9.28 14.27 1.46
C TYR A 151 -8.21 13.76 0.52
N ASN A 152 -7.65 12.60 0.84
CA ASN A 152 -6.69 11.89 0.00
C ASN A 152 -6.96 10.38 0.06
N TRP A 153 -6.96 9.74 -1.08
CA TRP A 153 -7.11 8.30 -1.18
C TRP A 153 -5.79 7.55 -0.93
N GLY A 154 -4.63 8.25 -0.92
CA GLY A 154 -3.32 7.68 -0.67
C GLY A 154 -2.61 7.11 -1.90
N TYR A 155 -3.10 7.35 -3.13
CA TYR A 155 -2.47 6.88 -4.37
C TYR A 155 -1.37 7.82 -4.87
N ASP A 156 -0.66 8.47 -3.98
CA ASP A 156 0.46 9.38 -4.23
C ASP A 156 1.66 9.03 -3.33
N PRO A 157 2.28 7.85 -3.53
CA PRO A 157 3.25 7.25 -2.61
C PRO A 157 4.52 8.09 -2.49
N LEU A 158 4.98 8.29 -1.23
CA LEU A 158 6.22 8.99 -0.90
C LEU A 158 7.27 8.02 -0.33
N ASN A 159 6.96 7.31 0.76
CA ASN A 159 7.83 6.33 1.40
C ASN A 159 7.14 4.97 1.52
N TYR A 160 7.55 4.00 0.70
CA TYR A 160 6.85 2.71 0.56
C TYR A 160 6.88 1.79 1.78
N ASN A 161 7.80 1.99 2.74
CA ASN A 161 7.96 1.10 3.89
C ASN A 161 7.58 1.76 5.23
N VAL A 162 6.86 2.87 5.18
CA VAL A 162 6.49 3.65 6.36
C VAL A 162 4.98 3.84 6.41
N PRO A 163 4.32 3.66 7.56
CA PRO A 163 2.90 4.00 7.69
C PRO A 163 2.63 5.50 7.52
N GLU A 164 1.44 5.83 7.00
CA GLU A 164 0.96 7.20 6.83
C GLU A 164 0.82 7.93 8.18
N GLY A 165 1.42 9.10 8.28
CA GLY A 165 1.44 9.87 9.52
C GLY A 165 0.15 10.62 9.82
N SER A 166 -0.61 11.02 8.80
CA SER A 166 -1.90 11.70 9.01
C SER A 166 -2.95 10.80 9.66
N PHE A 167 -2.77 9.48 9.60
CA PHE A 167 -3.60 8.49 10.29
C PHE A 167 -3.14 8.20 11.72
N SER A 168 -1.98 8.73 12.14
CA SER A 168 -1.48 8.63 13.50
C SER A 168 -2.06 9.72 14.41
N THR A 169 -2.13 9.45 15.70
CA THR A 169 -2.51 10.46 16.69
C THR A 169 -1.41 11.49 16.94
N ASP A 170 -0.16 11.13 16.63
CA ASP A 170 1.00 12.02 16.74
C ASP A 170 1.96 11.80 15.54
N PRO A 171 1.87 12.62 14.49
CA PRO A 171 2.74 12.50 13.32
C PRO A 171 4.17 13.00 13.57
N PHE A 172 4.42 13.74 14.65
CA PHE A 172 5.75 14.27 14.96
C PHE A 172 6.70 13.23 15.54
N HIS A 173 6.16 12.12 16.07
CA HIS A 173 6.92 11.01 16.59
C HIS A 173 6.75 9.78 15.68
N GLY A 174 7.75 9.49 14.85
CA GLY A 174 7.67 8.50 13.79
C GLY A 174 7.34 7.07 14.26
N GLU A 175 7.69 6.72 15.49
CA GLU A 175 7.37 5.42 16.11
C GLU A 175 5.88 5.27 16.43
N VAL A 176 5.15 6.38 16.62
CA VAL A 176 3.74 6.35 17.00
C VAL A 176 2.89 5.79 15.86
N ARG A 177 3.09 6.26 14.62
CA ARG A 177 2.36 5.76 13.45
C ARG A 177 2.53 4.24 13.24
N ILE A 178 3.73 3.73 13.53
CA ILE A 178 4.05 2.31 13.40
C ILE A 178 3.29 1.49 14.44
N ARG A 179 3.36 1.91 15.71
CA ARG A 179 2.65 1.24 16.82
C ARG A 179 1.15 1.22 16.59
N GLU A 180 0.56 2.37 16.24
CA GLU A 180 -0.87 2.50 16.07
C GLU A 180 -1.40 1.68 14.89
N MET A 181 -0.64 1.58 13.78
CA MET A 181 -1.00 0.72 12.68
C MET A 181 -0.95 -0.77 13.06
N LYS A 182 0.07 -1.20 13.83
CA LYS A 182 0.13 -2.56 14.38
C LYS A 182 -1.04 -2.84 15.33
N GLU A 183 -1.41 -1.90 16.18
CA GLU A 183 -2.56 -2.02 17.08
C GLU A 183 -3.87 -2.17 16.30
N MET A 184 -4.06 -1.42 15.22
CA MET A 184 -5.21 -1.53 14.35
C MET A 184 -5.30 -2.92 13.70
N ILE A 185 -4.21 -3.41 13.11
CA ILE A 185 -4.18 -4.73 12.47
C ILE A 185 -4.48 -5.82 13.49
N ALA A 186 -3.82 -5.81 14.65
CA ALA A 186 -4.08 -6.75 15.72
C ALA A 186 -5.54 -6.68 16.25
N ALA A 187 -6.17 -5.50 16.22
CA ALA A 187 -7.57 -5.36 16.59
C ALA A 187 -8.50 -6.08 15.59
N PHE A 188 -8.27 -5.97 14.29
CA PHE A 188 -9.00 -6.74 13.28
C PHE A 188 -8.79 -8.25 13.45
N HIS A 189 -7.56 -8.71 13.64
CA HIS A 189 -7.23 -10.12 13.85
C HIS A 189 -7.96 -10.72 15.06
N ARG A 190 -8.01 -10.00 16.19
CA ARG A 190 -8.77 -10.42 17.37
C ARG A 190 -10.26 -10.60 17.11
N GLU A 191 -10.80 -9.91 16.11
CA GLU A 191 -12.20 -10.06 15.68
C GLU A 191 -12.39 -11.10 14.57
N GLY A 192 -11.32 -11.80 14.18
CA GLY A 192 -11.34 -12.80 13.11
C GLY A 192 -11.43 -12.21 11.71
N ILE A 193 -10.99 -10.96 11.53
CA ILE A 193 -10.99 -10.23 10.25
C ILE A 193 -9.54 -10.06 9.81
N GLY A 194 -9.19 -10.55 8.62
CA GLY A 194 -7.87 -10.35 8.03
C GLY A 194 -7.72 -8.95 7.42
N VAL A 195 -6.48 -8.53 7.24
CA VAL A 195 -6.13 -7.20 6.69
C VAL A 195 -5.38 -7.35 5.39
N ILE A 196 -5.93 -6.77 4.32
CA ILE A 196 -5.32 -6.68 2.99
C ILE A 196 -4.87 -5.24 2.79
N MET A 197 -3.60 -5.05 2.46
CA MET A 197 -3.02 -3.74 2.20
C MET A 197 -3.11 -3.40 0.71
N ASP A 198 -3.64 -2.23 0.38
CA ASP A 198 -3.59 -1.66 -0.97
C ASP A 198 -2.22 -1.03 -1.20
N VAL A 199 -1.52 -1.46 -2.25
CA VAL A 199 -0.14 -1.05 -2.54
C VAL A 199 0.03 -0.47 -3.93
N VAL A 200 0.76 0.64 -4.01
CA VAL A 200 0.92 1.48 -5.21
C VAL A 200 2.38 1.48 -5.67
N TYR A 201 2.90 0.33 -6.12
CA TYR A 201 4.28 0.23 -6.62
C TYR A 201 4.42 0.59 -8.11
N ASN A 202 3.37 1.09 -8.73
CA ASN A 202 3.36 1.39 -10.15
C ASN A 202 3.96 2.76 -10.49
N HIS A 203 3.99 3.71 -9.55
CA HIS A 203 4.56 5.06 -9.71
C HIS A 203 4.99 5.64 -8.36
N THR A 204 5.74 6.75 -8.38
CA THR A 204 5.97 7.63 -7.22
C THR A 204 5.15 8.90 -7.36
N TYR A 205 4.88 9.59 -6.27
CA TYR A 205 4.15 10.87 -6.29
C TYR A 205 4.66 11.81 -7.36
N ASP A 206 5.98 12.01 -7.39
CA ASP A 206 6.66 12.79 -8.42
C ASP A 206 8.06 12.23 -8.72
N LEU A 207 8.81 12.93 -9.55
CA LEU A 207 10.19 12.59 -9.89
C LEU A 207 11.22 13.18 -8.92
N ASP A 208 10.83 13.86 -7.85
CA ASP A 208 11.72 14.27 -6.75
C ASP A 208 11.79 13.19 -5.64
N SER A 209 11.50 11.96 -5.99
CA SER A 209 11.51 10.81 -5.08
C SER A 209 12.91 10.44 -4.59
N CYS A 210 12.97 9.74 -3.45
CA CYS A 210 14.22 9.18 -2.94
C CYS A 210 14.90 8.22 -3.93
N LEU A 211 14.10 7.45 -4.71
CA LEU A 211 14.61 6.54 -5.74
C LEU A 211 15.34 7.32 -6.83
N GLN A 212 14.74 8.39 -7.35
CA GLN A 212 15.33 9.23 -8.39
C GLN A 212 16.57 9.98 -7.89
N LYS A 213 16.55 10.46 -6.65
CA LYS A 213 17.70 11.10 -6.01
C LYS A 213 18.87 10.14 -5.84
N CYS A 214 18.59 8.88 -5.46
CA CYS A 214 19.62 7.87 -5.25
C CYS A 214 20.27 7.42 -6.57
N GLU A 215 19.48 7.07 -7.57
CA GLU A 215 19.98 6.63 -8.88
C GLU A 215 19.06 7.13 -10.00
N PRO A 216 19.37 8.29 -10.60
CA PRO A 216 18.55 8.89 -11.65
C PRO A 216 18.26 7.94 -12.80
N ASP A 217 17.00 7.92 -13.21
CA ASP A 217 16.46 7.19 -14.36
C ASP A 217 16.52 5.66 -14.30
N TYR A 218 17.14 5.09 -13.27
CA TYR A 218 17.26 3.64 -13.14
C TYR A 218 15.94 2.97 -12.73
N TYR A 219 15.23 3.55 -11.79
CA TYR A 219 14.02 2.98 -11.20
C TYR A 219 12.76 3.26 -12.02
N TYR A 220 12.86 4.11 -13.02
CA TYR A 220 11.74 4.52 -13.87
C TYR A 220 11.87 4.00 -15.28
N ARG A 221 10.75 3.64 -15.88
CA ARG A 221 10.71 3.18 -17.26
C ARG A 221 10.74 4.38 -18.20
N MET A 222 11.63 4.33 -19.18
CA MET A 222 11.91 5.44 -20.10
C MET A 222 11.35 5.17 -21.51
N ASN A 223 10.96 6.23 -22.18
CA ASN A 223 10.66 6.29 -23.61
C ASN A 223 11.63 7.27 -24.27
N GLY A 224 12.79 6.81 -24.69
CA GLY A 224 13.90 7.67 -25.08
C GLY A 224 14.36 8.53 -23.92
N THR A 225 14.21 9.85 -24.02
CA THR A 225 14.56 10.82 -22.97
C THR A 225 13.38 11.22 -22.08
N ARG A 226 12.20 10.64 -22.30
CA ARG A 226 10.98 10.94 -21.52
C ARG A 226 10.63 9.75 -20.64
N TYR A 227 10.00 10.01 -19.52
CA TYR A 227 9.43 8.94 -18.66
C TYR A 227 8.20 8.33 -19.33
N SER A 228 8.10 7.00 -19.27
CA SER A 228 6.90 6.26 -19.60
C SER A 228 5.81 6.58 -18.57
N ASN A 229 4.53 6.48 -18.93
CA ASN A 229 3.43 6.96 -18.10
C ASN A 229 2.21 6.01 -18.13
N ALA A 230 2.45 4.73 -17.92
CA ALA A 230 1.35 3.76 -17.83
C ALA A 230 0.52 3.92 -16.55
N SER A 231 1.03 4.59 -15.52
CA SER A 231 0.27 4.97 -14.33
C SER A 231 -0.76 6.08 -14.59
N ALA A 232 -0.54 6.91 -15.62
CA ALA A 232 -1.20 8.19 -15.86
C ALA A 232 -0.88 9.29 -14.81
N CYS A 233 0.11 9.05 -13.93
CA CYS A 233 0.54 9.96 -12.85
C CYS A 233 1.86 10.70 -13.18
N GLY A 234 2.32 10.65 -14.43
CA GLY A 234 3.53 11.35 -14.89
C GLY A 234 4.81 10.54 -14.87
N ASN A 235 4.82 9.37 -14.25
CA ASN A 235 5.95 8.45 -14.22
C ASN A 235 5.47 6.99 -14.14
N GLU A 236 6.38 6.06 -14.31
CA GLU A 236 6.11 4.63 -14.29
C GLU A 236 7.34 3.89 -13.77
N ILE A 237 7.16 3.06 -12.76
CA ILE A 237 8.22 2.26 -12.17
C ILE A 237 8.68 1.16 -13.12
N ALA A 238 10.00 0.97 -13.25
CA ALA A 238 10.64 -0.09 -14.01
C ALA A 238 10.84 -1.33 -13.12
N SER A 239 9.76 -2.05 -12.84
CA SER A 239 9.78 -3.23 -11.94
C SER A 239 10.69 -4.35 -12.43
N GLU A 240 10.97 -4.43 -13.73
CA GLU A 240 11.90 -5.36 -14.35
C GLU A 240 13.38 -5.10 -14.04
N GLN A 241 13.72 -3.89 -13.57
CA GLN A 241 15.08 -3.59 -13.13
C GLN A 241 15.43 -4.38 -11.87
N PRO A 242 16.60 -5.05 -11.82
CA PRO A 242 16.92 -5.96 -10.72
C PRO A 242 16.82 -5.35 -9.33
N MET A 243 17.27 -4.10 -9.16
CA MET A 243 17.21 -3.43 -7.85
C MET A 243 15.80 -2.95 -7.52
N MET A 244 14.98 -2.59 -8.52
CA MET A 244 13.59 -2.23 -8.29
C MET A 244 12.75 -3.46 -7.92
N ARG A 245 12.94 -4.58 -8.63
CA ARG A 245 12.32 -5.86 -8.28
C ARG A 245 12.67 -6.26 -6.85
N LYS A 246 13.98 -6.22 -6.51
CA LYS A 246 14.45 -6.50 -5.15
C LYS A 246 13.73 -5.60 -4.14
N TYR A 247 13.65 -4.31 -4.40
CA TYR A 247 13.01 -3.34 -3.52
C TYR A 247 11.53 -3.66 -3.28
N ILE A 248 10.76 -3.89 -4.36
CA ILE A 248 9.31 -4.20 -4.25
C ILE A 248 9.11 -5.51 -3.47
N VAL A 249 9.87 -6.56 -3.81
CA VAL A 249 9.77 -7.87 -3.14
C VAL A 249 10.11 -7.76 -1.65
N GLU A 250 11.17 -7.03 -1.30
CA GLU A 250 11.55 -6.82 0.10
C GLU A 250 10.52 -5.98 0.86
N SER A 251 9.94 -4.98 0.21
CA SER A 251 8.90 -4.12 0.78
C SER A 251 7.64 -4.92 1.14
N VAL A 252 7.09 -5.72 0.23
CA VAL A 252 5.90 -6.54 0.56
C VAL A 252 6.22 -7.61 1.61
N CYS A 253 7.43 -8.20 1.58
CA CYS A 253 7.86 -9.14 2.60
C CYS A 253 8.03 -8.47 3.99
N TYR A 254 8.45 -7.22 4.03
CA TYR A 254 8.53 -6.43 5.25
C TYR A 254 7.13 -6.22 5.85
N TRP A 255 6.16 -5.75 5.06
CA TRP A 255 4.79 -5.55 5.51
C TRP A 255 4.16 -6.85 6.04
N ALA A 256 4.39 -7.97 5.34
CA ALA A 256 3.86 -9.26 5.77
C ALA A 256 4.49 -9.77 7.09
N ARG A 257 5.79 -9.53 7.32
CA ARG A 257 6.47 -9.99 8.53
C ARG A 257 6.31 -9.07 9.72
N GLU A 258 6.37 -7.77 9.47
CA GLU A 258 6.43 -6.75 10.52
C GLU A 258 5.05 -6.31 10.99
N TYR A 259 4.06 -6.33 10.09
CA TYR A 259 2.69 -5.89 10.39
C TYR A 259 1.67 -7.03 10.31
N HIS A 260 2.08 -8.22 9.95
CA HIS A 260 1.24 -9.42 9.86
C HIS A 260 0.05 -9.27 8.89
N VAL A 261 0.18 -8.44 7.84
CA VAL A 261 -0.89 -8.29 6.84
C VAL A 261 -1.17 -9.61 6.12
N ASP A 262 -2.45 -9.91 5.87
CA ASP A 262 -2.91 -11.18 5.30
C ASP A 262 -2.96 -11.17 3.78
N GLY A 263 -2.75 -10.02 3.17
CA GLY A 263 -2.77 -9.92 1.71
C GLY A 263 -2.39 -8.56 1.17
N PHE A 264 -2.30 -8.51 -0.16
CA PHE A 264 -2.00 -7.29 -0.91
C PHE A 264 -2.90 -7.15 -2.12
N ARG A 265 -3.46 -5.96 -2.29
CA ARG A 265 -4.09 -5.51 -3.54
C ARG A 265 -3.12 -4.58 -4.27
N PHE A 266 -2.75 -4.92 -5.50
CA PHE A 266 -1.83 -4.11 -6.29
C PHE A 266 -2.60 -3.15 -7.19
N ASP A 267 -2.44 -1.86 -6.91
CA ASP A 267 -2.92 -0.78 -7.75
C ASP A 267 -2.24 -0.83 -9.12
N LEU A 268 -3.01 -0.66 -10.21
CA LEU A 268 -2.50 -0.70 -11.59
C LEU A 268 -1.44 -1.81 -11.80
N MET A 269 -1.73 -3.03 -11.32
CA MET A 269 -0.82 -4.18 -11.39
C MET A 269 -0.32 -4.44 -12.82
N GLY A 270 -1.12 -4.06 -13.83
CA GLY A 270 -0.76 -4.14 -15.23
C GLY A 270 0.45 -3.27 -15.65
N VAL A 271 0.94 -2.38 -14.79
CA VAL A 271 2.21 -1.65 -14.98
C VAL A 271 3.41 -2.52 -14.64
N LEU A 272 3.27 -3.43 -13.68
CA LEU A 272 4.37 -4.29 -13.21
C LEU A 272 4.61 -5.47 -14.15
N ASP A 273 5.83 -5.96 -14.20
CA ASP A 273 6.18 -7.13 -14.98
C ASP A 273 5.79 -8.44 -14.29
N ILE A 274 5.53 -9.48 -15.10
CA ILE A 274 5.09 -10.81 -14.65
C ILE A 274 6.12 -11.46 -13.72
N ASP A 275 7.41 -11.33 -14.03
CA ASP A 275 8.47 -11.98 -13.24
C ASP A 275 8.54 -11.40 -11.84
N THR A 276 8.40 -10.08 -11.71
CA THR A 276 8.33 -9.40 -10.40
C THR A 276 7.12 -9.86 -9.60
N MET A 277 5.94 -9.95 -10.22
CA MET A 277 4.73 -10.40 -9.55
C MET A 277 4.82 -11.86 -9.11
N ASN A 278 5.39 -12.73 -9.93
CA ASN A 278 5.60 -14.13 -9.55
C ASN A 278 6.65 -14.29 -8.44
N GLU A 279 7.72 -13.49 -8.44
CA GLU A 279 8.69 -13.48 -7.33
C GLU A 279 8.05 -13.00 -6.02
N ILE A 280 7.19 -11.97 -6.06
CA ILE A 280 6.39 -11.53 -4.91
C ILE A 280 5.56 -12.69 -4.37
N SER A 281 4.79 -13.36 -5.24
CA SER A 281 3.93 -14.48 -4.84
C SER A 281 4.74 -15.60 -4.19
N ARG A 282 5.86 -15.98 -4.80
CA ARG A 282 6.74 -17.02 -4.27
C ARG A 282 7.28 -16.68 -2.88
N ARG A 283 7.81 -15.46 -2.70
CA ARG A 283 8.43 -15.02 -1.45
C ARG A 283 7.41 -14.83 -0.32
N LEU A 284 6.24 -14.33 -0.64
CA LEU A 284 5.17 -14.14 0.35
C LEU A 284 4.58 -15.49 0.81
N LYS A 285 4.46 -16.48 -0.08
CA LYS A 285 4.04 -17.84 0.30
C LYS A 285 5.02 -18.54 1.24
N GLU A 286 6.31 -18.18 1.23
CA GLU A 286 7.30 -18.65 2.20
C GLU A 286 7.07 -18.08 3.60
N ILE A 287 6.43 -16.91 3.70
CA ILE A 287 6.08 -16.24 4.98
C ILE A 287 4.72 -16.74 5.47
N ASN A 288 3.72 -16.67 4.60
CA ASN A 288 2.36 -17.12 4.87
C ASN A 288 1.79 -17.82 3.62
N PRO A 289 1.60 -19.15 3.63
CA PRO A 289 1.09 -19.89 2.47
C PRO A 289 -0.37 -19.53 2.11
N TYR A 290 -1.10 -18.90 3.03
CA TYR A 290 -2.49 -18.48 2.84
C TYR A 290 -2.62 -17.03 2.38
N ILE A 291 -1.50 -16.31 2.18
CA ILE A 291 -1.50 -14.91 1.82
C ILE A 291 -2.32 -14.65 0.55
N ILE A 292 -3.09 -13.57 0.56
CA ILE A 292 -4.03 -13.21 -0.51
C ILE A 292 -3.37 -12.18 -1.41
N LEU A 293 -3.30 -12.48 -2.71
CA LEU A 293 -2.71 -11.58 -3.70
C LEU A 293 -3.68 -11.36 -4.85
N TYR A 294 -3.96 -10.11 -5.14
CA TYR A 294 -4.75 -9.73 -6.33
C TYR A 294 -4.47 -8.26 -6.70
N GLY A 295 -4.99 -7.84 -7.84
CA GLY A 295 -4.82 -6.45 -8.26
C GLY A 295 -5.52 -6.12 -9.57
N GLU A 296 -5.24 -4.93 -10.05
CA GLU A 296 -5.79 -4.38 -11.28
C GLU A 296 -4.97 -4.81 -12.49
N GLY A 297 -5.50 -5.75 -13.28
CA GLY A 297 -4.87 -6.27 -14.49
C GLY A 297 -4.92 -5.31 -15.69
N TRP A 298 -4.82 -4.01 -15.45
CA TRP A 298 -4.83 -2.93 -16.46
C TRP A 298 -3.86 -1.82 -16.10
N THR A 299 -3.78 -0.77 -16.95
CA THR A 299 -2.97 0.42 -16.76
C THR A 299 -3.81 1.69 -16.92
N GLY A 300 -3.38 2.79 -16.31
CA GLY A 300 -4.00 4.10 -16.51
C GLY A 300 -3.62 4.77 -17.85
N GLY A 301 -2.46 4.41 -18.41
CA GLY A 301 -1.91 4.98 -19.62
C GLY A 301 -1.11 3.98 -20.45
N THR A 302 -0.22 4.48 -21.32
CA THR A 302 0.59 3.66 -22.22
C THR A 302 1.98 3.41 -21.63
N SER A 303 2.40 2.14 -21.60
CA SER A 303 3.75 1.70 -21.21
C SER A 303 4.65 1.46 -22.41
N THR A 304 5.95 1.67 -22.23
CA THR A 304 6.98 1.22 -23.17
C THR A 304 7.33 -0.25 -23.04
N MET A 305 6.96 -0.89 -21.92
CA MET A 305 7.11 -2.35 -21.77
C MET A 305 6.07 -3.08 -22.64
N PRO A 306 6.49 -4.09 -23.41
CA PRO A 306 5.55 -4.90 -24.19
C PRO A 306 4.49 -5.56 -23.31
N GLU A 307 3.24 -5.54 -23.77
CA GLU A 307 2.09 -5.99 -22.98
C GLU A 307 2.20 -7.45 -22.54
N PHE A 308 2.79 -8.33 -23.36
CA PHE A 308 2.97 -9.75 -23.03
C PHE A 308 3.92 -10.01 -21.84
N ARG A 309 4.69 -9.00 -21.41
CA ARG A 309 5.56 -9.06 -20.23
C ARG A 309 4.92 -8.50 -18.97
N ARG A 310 3.79 -7.81 -19.10
CA ARG A 310 3.13 -7.11 -18.01
C ARG A 310 2.05 -7.96 -17.34
N ALA A 311 1.79 -7.73 -16.06
CA ALA A 311 0.76 -8.41 -15.27
C ALA A 311 -0.67 -7.94 -15.65
N MET A 312 -0.96 -8.00 -16.96
CA MET A 312 -2.24 -7.63 -17.54
C MET A 312 -3.25 -8.78 -17.44
N LYS A 313 -4.54 -8.46 -17.42
CA LYS A 313 -5.64 -9.44 -17.37
C LYS A 313 -5.52 -10.55 -18.43
N ARG A 314 -5.10 -10.21 -19.65
CA ARG A 314 -4.87 -11.19 -20.72
C ARG A 314 -3.77 -12.20 -20.41
N ASN A 315 -2.83 -11.86 -19.54
CA ASN A 315 -1.69 -12.67 -19.12
C ASN A 315 -1.94 -13.40 -17.79
N ALA A 316 -3.17 -13.42 -17.27
CA ALA A 316 -3.51 -13.99 -15.97
C ALA A 316 -3.00 -15.41 -15.76
N ARG A 317 -2.96 -16.24 -16.84
CA ARG A 317 -2.44 -17.61 -16.78
C ARG A 317 -0.93 -17.72 -16.50
N MET A 318 -0.20 -16.61 -16.64
CA MET A 318 1.24 -16.53 -16.37
C MET A 318 1.53 -16.11 -14.93
N LEU A 319 0.51 -15.76 -14.15
CA LEU A 319 0.63 -15.31 -12.78
C LEU A 319 0.29 -16.45 -11.81
N ASP A 320 1.22 -16.75 -10.90
CA ASP A 320 1.09 -17.84 -9.95
C ASP A 320 0.35 -17.41 -8.68
N GLY A 321 -0.92 -17.82 -8.57
CA GLY A 321 -1.72 -17.61 -7.37
C GLY A 321 -2.10 -16.15 -7.10
N ILE A 322 -2.16 -15.31 -8.14
CA ILE A 322 -2.53 -13.90 -8.08
C ILE A 322 -3.88 -13.72 -8.78
N GLY A 323 -4.86 -13.18 -8.07
CA GLY A 323 -6.17 -12.83 -8.61
C GLY A 323 -6.18 -11.50 -9.35
N MET A 324 -7.23 -11.25 -10.10
CA MET A 324 -7.45 -9.97 -10.79
C MET A 324 -8.90 -9.53 -10.70
N PHE A 325 -9.13 -8.23 -10.65
CA PHE A 325 -10.45 -7.68 -10.80
C PHE A 325 -11.02 -7.95 -12.21
N SER A 326 -12.33 -8.16 -12.28
CA SER A 326 -13.05 -8.32 -13.53
C SER A 326 -13.85 -7.05 -13.84
N ASP A 327 -13.26 -6.15 -14.60
CA ASP A 327 -13.93 -4.98 -15.16
C ASP A 327 -15.07 -5.38 -16.12
N ASP A 328 -14.95 -6.51 -16.83
CA ASP A 328 -16.01 -7.04 -17.68
C ASP A 328 -17.29 -7.34 -16.88
N ILE A 329 -17.18 -8.01 -15.72
CA ILE A 329 -18.33 -8.30 -14.86
C ILE A 329 -18.89 -7.00 -14.27
N ARG A 330 -18.02 -6.12 -13.77
CA ARG A 330 -18.42 -4.81 -13.23
C ARG A 330 -19.24 -4.02 -14.24
N ASP A 331 -18.69 -3.84 -15.45
CA ASP A 331 -19.30 -3.03 -16.49
C ASP A 331 -20.58 -3.68 -17.04
N MET A 332 -20.61 -5.01 -17.08
CA MET A 332 -21.80 -5.76 -17.46
C MET A 332 -22.95 -5.57 -16.46
N VAL A 333 -22.65 -5.60 -15.16
CA VAL A 333 -23.68 -5.46 -14.11
C VAL A 333 -24.08 -4.01 -13.91
N ARG A 334 -23.11 -3.12 -13.71
CA ARG A 334 -23.31 -1.71 -13.33
C ARG A 334 -23.42 -0.78 -14.53
N GLY A 335 -22.67 -1.04 -15.60
CA GLY A 335 -22.39 -0.13 -16.70
C GLY A 335 -20.97 0.43 -16.62
N HIS A 336 -20.48 0.97 -17.71
CA HIS A 336 -19.12 1.46 -17.83
C HIS A 336 -18.89 2.67 -16.92
N VAL A 337 -17.79 2.66 -16.12
CA VAL A 337 -17.52 3.70 -15.11
C VAL A 337 -17.21 5.07 -15.69
N PHE A 338 -16.68 5.14 -16.92
CA PHE A 338 -16.30 6.39 -17.58
C PHE A 338 -17.33 6.89 -18.62
N TYR A 339 -18.36 6.10 -18.94
CA TYR A 339 -19.35 6.45 -19.95
C TYR A 339 -20.76 6.34 -19.37
N ASN A 340 -21.30 7.45 -18.88
CA ASN A 340 -22.61 7.50 -18.19
C ASN A 340 -23.81 6.99 -19.04
N LYS A 341 -23.66 6.88 -20.35
CA LYS A 341 -24.71 6.38 -21.25
C LYS A 341 -24.61 4.87 -21.51
N ASP A 342 -23.52 4.23 -21.10
CA ASP A 342 -23.33 2.79 -21.27
C ASP A 342 -23.81 2.07 -20.00
N CYS A 343 -25.12 1.85 -19.92
CA CYS A 343 -25.77 1.20 -18.78
C CYS A 343 -25.40 -0.29 -18.70
N GLY A 344 -25.32 -0.82 -17.48
CA GLY A 344 -25.28 -2.25 -17.22
C GLY A 344 -26.66 -2.81 -16.88
N TYR A 345 -26.70 -4.09 -16.48
CA TYR A 345 -27.95 -4.78 -16.16
C TYR A 345 -28.80 -4.06 -15.11
N VAL A 346 -28.18 -3.68 -13.98
CA VAL A 346 -28.90 -3.02 -12.87
C VAL A 346 -29.23 -1.55 -13.14
N SER A 347 -28.60 -0.94 -14.14
CA SER A 347 -28.84 0.46 -14.55
C SER A 347 -29.68 0.62 -15.80
N GLY A 348 -30.36 -0.43 -16.25
CA GLY A 348 -31.42 -0.37 -17.27
C GLY A 348 -31.11 -0.96 -18.65
N LYS A 349 -30.06 -1.78 -18.78
CA LYS A 349 -29.79 -2.51 -20.02
C LYS A 349 -30.65 -3.77 -20.10
N GLU A 350 -31.80 -3.69 -20.80
CA GLU A 350 -32.82 -4.73 -20.82
C GLU A 350 -32.41 -6.06 -21.49
N LYS A 351 -31.37 -6.08 -22.32
CA LYS A 351 -30.90 -7.28 -23.02
C LYS A 351 -29.45 -7.54 -22.78
N MET A 352 -29.16 -8.34 -21.75
CA MET A 352 -27.82 -8.88 -21.54
C MET A 352 -27.76 -10.33 -22.05
N LYS A 353 -26.98 -10.57 -23.09
CA LYS A 353 -26.42 -11.89 -23.34
C LYS A 353 -25.22 -12.06 -22.41
N VAL A 354 -25.46 -12.66 -21.26
CA VAL A 354 -24.38 -13.10 -20.37
C VAL A 354 -23.76 -14.32 -21.01
N ALA A 355 -22.64 -14.15 -21.67
CA ALA A 355 -21.74 -15.25 -21.94
C ALA A 355 -20.89 -15.46 -20.69
N VAL A 356 -21.38 -16.27 -19.76
CA VAL A 356 -20.52 -16.89 -18.75
C VAL A 356 -19.71 -17.96 -19.49
N ARG A 357 -18.46 -17.66 -19.79
CA ARG A 357 -17.47 -18.63 -20.27
C ARG A 357 -16.48 -18.95 -19.18
#